data_972667ebbc0e8bd4a79123bf56040bf5
#
_entry.id   972667ebbc0e8bd4a79123bf56040bf5
#
_cell.length_a   1.000
_cell.length_b   1.000
_cell.length_c   1.000
_cell.angle_alpha   90.00
_cell.angle_beta   90.00
_cell.angle_gamma   90.00
#
_symmetry.space_group_name_H-M   'P 1'
#
loop_
_entity.id
_entity.type
_entity.pdbx_description
1 polymer ?
#
loop_
_entity_poly.entity_id
_entity_poly.type
_entity_poly.pdbx_seq_one_letter_code
_entity_poly.pdbx_strand_id
1 'polypeptide(L)'
;ASYSIGTVTIDPSNSETVWVGTGENVSGRHVGWGDGVYRSLDGGQTWKNMGLPKSEHIGKILVDPRNSNVVLVAAEGPLWSSGGDRGVYKTTDGGNSWTQVLAIDEHTGATDLEFDPCNPDIVYAAAYQRRRHTWSLLGGGPKSGIYKSSDNGATWHRMTTGLPSGDMGKIGLAVTPANPALVYATIEAGENEKGFY
;
A
#
# COMPACT_ATOMS: atom_id res chain seq x y z
N ALA A 1 7.64 -11.96 -16.12
CA ALA A 1 6.30 -11.36 -15.96
C ALA A 1 5.54 -12.14 -14.89
N SER A 2 4.91 -11.43 -13.97
CA SER A 2 4.10 -12.04 -12.91
C SER A 2 2.74 -12.50 -13.47
N TYR A 3 2.20 -13.58 -12.92
CA TYR A 3 0.83 -14.04 -13.19
C TYR A 3 -0.18 -13.44 -12.20
N SER A 4 0.30 -12.85 -11.12
CA SER A 4 -0.53 -12.36 -10.02
C SER A 4 -0.56 -10.84 -10.02
N ILE A 5 -1.75 -10.28 -9.88
CA ILE A 5 -1.99 -8.84 -9.84
C ILE A 5 -2.61 -8.51 -8.47
N GLY A 6 -2.00 -7.59 -7.75
CA GLY A 6 -2.50 -7.09 -6.47
C GLY A 6 -3.41 -5.88 -6.62
N THR A 7 -3.09 -5.00 -7.57
CA THR A 7 -3.86 -3.77 -7.79
C THR A 7 -3.75 -3.28 -9.23
N VAL A 8 -4.80 -2.61 -9.70
CA VAL A 8 -4.84 -1.88 -10.98
C VAL A 8 -5.36 -0.48 -10.69
N THR A 9 -4.67 0.53 -11.20
CA THR A 9 -5.06 1.94 -11.03
C THR A 9 -4.97 2.66 -12.36
N ILE A 10 -6.05 3.34 -12.74
CA ILE A 10 -6.10 4.23 -13.90
C ILE A 10 -5.76 5.64 -13.42
N ASP A 11 -4.93 6.33 -14.17
CA ASP A 11 -4.62 7.74 -13.92
C ASP A 11 -5.92 8.57 -14.05
N PRO A 12 -6.32 9.31 -13.00
CA PRO A 12 -7.58 10.08 -13.03
C PRO A 12 -7.60 11.20 -14.07
N SER A 13 -6.43 11.64 -14.54
CA SER A 13 -6.31 12.70 -15.57
C SER A 13 -6.07 12.16 -16.99
N ASN A 14 -5.71 10.87 -17.15
CA ASN A 14 -5.44 10.25 -18.44
C ASN A 14 -5.76 8.75 -18.43
N SER A 15 -6.90 8.36 -18.97
CA SER A 15 -7.37 6.98 -18.99
C SER A 15 -6.48 6.00 -19.78
N GLU A 16 -5.62 6.48 -20.67
CA GLU A 16 -4.63 5.66 -21.38
C GLU A 16 -3.45 5.26 -20.48
N THR A 17 -3.25 5.98 -19.37
CA THR A 17 -2.21 5.65 -18.38
C THR A 17 -2.77 4.72 -17.32
N VAL A 18 -2.29 3.47 -17.33
CA VAL A 18 -2.70 2.43 -16.40
C VAL A 18 -1.50 1.92 -15.63
N TRP A 19 -1.65 1.81 -14.34
CA TRP A 19 -0.66 1.25 -13.43
C TRP A 19 -1.10 -0.11 -12.90
N VAL A 20 -0.18 -1.04 -12.79
CA VAL A 20 -0.40 -2.37 -12.24
C VAL A 20 0.66 -2.67 -11.20
N GLY A 21 0.20 -3.05 -10.01
CA GLY A 21 1.04 -3.64 -8.96
C GLY A 21 0.89 -5.15 -8.97
N THR A 22 2.01 -5.87 -9.05
CA THR A 22 2.02 -7.32 -9.15
C THR A 22 2.11 -8.00 -7.79
N GLY A 23 1.73 -9.28 -7.72
CA GLY A 23 1.67 -10.09 -6.51
C GLY A 23 0.32 -10.00 -5.79
N GLU A 24 -0.15 -11.12 -5.24
CA GLU A 24 -1.43 -11.16 -4.53
C GLU A 24 -1.34 -10.49 -3.15
N ASN A 25 -2.32 -9.64 -2.84
CA ASN A 25 -2.43 -8.97 -1.54
C ASN A 25 -3.13 -9.86 -0.50
N VAL A 26 -2.58 -11.07 -0.28
CA VAL A 26 -3.06 -12.04 0.70
C VAL A 26 -1.90 -12.72 1.41
N SER A 27 -2.15 -13.44 2.51
CA SER A 27 -1.13 -14.10 3.32
C SER A 27 -1.18 -15.64 3.25
N GLY A 28 -1.76 -16.20 2.18
CA GLY A 28 -1.83 -17.63 1.94
C GLY A 28 -0.46 -18.29 1.72
N ARG A 29 -0.39 -19.62 1.86
CA ARG A 29 0.86 -20.37 1.59
C ARG A 29 1.21 -20.42 0.11
N HIS A 30 0.20 -20.36 -0.75
CA HIS A 30 0.31 -20.45 -2.20
C HIS A 30 0.09 -19.10 -2.88
N VAL A 31 0.41 -18.02 -2.15
CA VAL A 31 0.27 -16.66 -2.69
C VAL A 31 1.21 -16.46 -3.87
N GLY A 32 0.66 -16.00 -4.97
CA GLY A 32 1.43 -15.64 -6.15
C GLY A 32 2.22 -14.36 -5.91
N TRP A 33 3.51 -14.40 -6.12
CA TRP A 33 4.37 -13.23 -6.00
C TRP A 33 4.47 -12.46 -7.32
N GLY A 34 4.81 -11.18 -7.21
CA GLY A 34 5.07 -10.29 -8.32
C GLY A 34 6.54 -9.90 -8.43
N ASP A 35 6.81 -9.05 -9.39
CA ASP A 35 8.12 -8.52 -9.72
C ASP A 35 8.13 -6.98 -9.83
N GLY A 36 7.19 -6.33 -9.11
CA GLY A 36 7.14 -4.88 -8.97
C GLY A 36 5.94 -4.22 -9.64
N VAL A 37 6.16 -3.01 -10.10
CA VAL A 37 5.15 -2.10 -10.66
C VAL A 37 5.30 -2.00 -12.17
N TYR A 38 4.18 -2.01 -12.89
CA TYR A 38 4.12 -1.82 -14.34
C TYR A 38 3.27 -0.61 -14.70
N ARG A 39 3.61 0.05 -15.81
CA ARG A 39 2.85 1.15 -16.38
C ARG A 39 2.59 0.90 -17.87
N SER A 40 1.37 1.15 -18.30
CA SER A 40 0.95 1.33 -19.68
C SER A 40 0.70 2.81 -19.95
N LEU A 41 0.90 3.26 -21.19
CA LEU A 41 0.56 4.59 -21.69
C LEU A 41 -0.42 4.52 -22.88
N ASP A 42 -0.94 3.35 -23.17
CA ASP A 42 -1.78 3.04 -24.35
C ASP A 42 -3.00 2.17 -23.97
N GLY A 43 -3.60 2.42 -22.80
CA GLY A 43 -4.80 1.74 -22.34
C GLY A 43 -4.57 0.26 -22.04
N GLY A 44 -3.33 -0.15 -21.74
CA GLY A 44 -3.00 -1.53 -21.38
C GLY A 44 -2.56 -2.42 -22.54
N GLN A 45 -2.33 -1.86 -23.73
CA GLN A 45 -1.85 -2.64 -24.88
C GLN A 45 -0.37 -3.01 -24.74
N THR A 46 0.46 -2.09 -24.23
CA THR A 46 1.86 -2.37 -23.92
C THR A 46 2.19 -1.99 -22.48
N TRP A 47 3.18 -2.68 -21.90
CA TRP A 47 3.55 -2.52 -20.50
C TRP A 47 5.05 -2.37 -20.32
N LYS A 48 5.45 -1.45 -19.45
CA LYS A 48 6.83 -1.25 -19.02
C LYS A 48 6.94 -1.51 -17.52
N ASN A 49 7.92 -2.34 -17.10
CA ASN A 49 8.27 -2.48 -15.68
C ASN A 49 8.90 -1.18 -15.19
N MET A 50 8.38 -0.65 -14.09
CA MET A 50 8.76 0.64 -13.49
C MET A 50 9.57 0.48 -12.20
N GLY A 51 9.93 -0.76 -11.81
CA GLY A 51 10.78 -1.02 -10.64
C GLY A 51 10.07 -1.68 -9.46
N LEU A 52 10.67 -1.60 -8.29
CA LEU A 52 10.29 -2.27 -7.04
C LEU A 52 10.25 -3.81 -7.17
N PRO A 53 11.28 -4.45 -7.78
CA PRO A 53 11.24 -5.89 -8.10
C PRO A 53 11.27 -6.78 -6.84
N LYS A 54 11.70 -6.25 -5.70
CA LYS A 54 11.77 -6.97 -4.42
C LYS A 54 10.53 -6.76 -3.53
N SER A 55 9.49 -6.13 -4.07
CA SER A 55 8.24 -5.93 -3.33
C SER A 55 7.46 -7.23 -3.16
N GLU A 56 7.54 -8.13 -4.12
CA GLU A 56 6.77 -9.38 -4.28
C GLU A 56 5.25 -9.17 -4.26
N HIS A 57 4.76 -8.19 -3.50
CA HIS A 57 3.33 -7.90 -3.34
C HIS A 57 3.09 -6.40 -3.27
N ILE A 58 2.31 -5.86 -4.20
CA ILE A 58 1.87 -4.47 -4.22
C ILE A 58 0.39 -4.42 -3.86
N GLY A 59 0.07 -3.80 -2.72
CA GLY A 59 -1.30 -3.71 -2.21
C GLY A 59 -2.13 -2.61 -2.86
N LYS A 60 -1.53 -1.45 -3.10
CA LYS A 60 -2.22 -0.28 -3.65
C LYS A 60 -1.28 0.62 -4.44
N ILE A 61 -1.82 1.28 -5.45
CA ILE A 61 -1.16 2.36 -6.19
C ILE A 61 -2.10 3.56 -6.20
N LEU A 62 -1.60 4.74 -5.85
CA LEU A 62 -2.31 6.00 -5.96
C LEU A 62 -1.56 6.92 -6.92
N VAL A 63 -2.28 7.49 -7.90
CA VAL A 63 -1.78 8.55 -8.77
C VAL A 63 -2.34 9.87 -8.28
N ASP A 64 -1.47 10.87 -8.05
CA ASP A 64 -1.93 12.21 -7.61
C ASP A 64 -2.81 12.83 -8.72
N PRO A 65 -4.07 13.18 -8.42
CA PRO A 65 -4.98 13.70 -9.43
C PRO A 65 -4.56 15.05 -10.03
N ARG A 66 -3.60 15.73 -9.40
CA ARG A 66 -3.04 17.02 -9.85
C ARG A 66 -1.83 16.85 -10.76
N ASN A 67 -1.14 15.68 -10.66
CA ASN A 67 0.11 15.44 -11.39
C ASN A 67 0.36 13.93 -11.59
N SER A 68 0.14 13.44 -12.79
CA SER A 68 0.36 12.02 -13.19
C SER A 68 1.79 11.50 -12.96
N ASN A 69 2.78 12.40 -12.79
CA ASN A 69 4.14 11.99 -12.47
C ASN A 69 4.34 11.66 -10.99
N VAL A 70 3.39 12.06 -10.13
CA VAL A 70 3.43 11.77 -8.70
C VAL A 70 2.59 10.54 -8.41
N VAL A 71 3.25 9.47 -7.97
CA VAL A 71 2.59 8.20 -7.67
C VAL A 71 3.12 7.65 -6.34
N LEU A 72 2.20 7.13 -5.53
CA LEU A 72 2.50 6.43 -4.29
C LEU A 72 2.16 4.95 -4.45
N VAL A 73 3.00 4.09 -3.89
CA VAL A 73 2.87 2.63 -3.94
C VAL A 73 2.95 2.04 -2.54
N ALA A 74 1.96 1.26 -2.16
CA ALA A 74 1.98 0.41 -0.98
C ALA A 74 2.65 -0.92 -1.33
N ALA A 75 3.86 -1.13 -0.85
CA ALA A 75 4.62 -2.35 -1.03
C ALA A 75 4.60 -3.19 0.25
N GLU A 76 4.05 -4.40 0.16
CA GLU A 76 3.95 -5.30 1.30
C GLU A 76 5.28 -6.00 1.61
N GLY A 77 6.10 -6.19 0.59
CA GLY A 77 7.37 -6.91 0.66
C GLY A 77 7.19 -8.44 0.69
N PRO A 78 8.31 -9.18 0.69
CA PRO A 78 8.32 -10.63 0.70
C PRO A 78 7.55 -11.24 1.87
N LEU A 79 6.74 -12.27 1.59
CA LEU A 79 6.00 -12.97 2.65
C LEU A 79 6.90 -13.97 3.39
N TRP A 80 7.81 -14.63 2.68
CA TRP A 80 8.65 -15.73 3.20
C TRP A 80 10.06 -15.30 3.64
N SER A 81 10.45 -14.02 3.40
CA SER A 81 11.72 -13.46 3.81
C SER A 81 11.55 -12.10 4.48
N SER A 82 12.53 -11.64 5.25
CA SER A 82 12.61 -10.28 5.75
C SER A 82 13.14 -9.34 4.66
N GLY A 83 13.01 -8.03 4.87
CA GLY A 83 13.52 -7.01 3.97
C GLY A 83 12.76 -6.92 2.64
N GLY A 84 13.46 -6.71 1.54
CA GLY A 84 12.86 -6.39 0.25
C GLY A 84 12.33 -4.97 0.18
N ASP A 85 11.52 -4.69 -0.85
CA ASP A 85 10.87 -3.38 -0.99
C ASP A 85 9.56 -3.39 -0.16
N ARG A 86 9.59 -2.74 1.02
CA ARG A 86 8.47 -2.68 1.99
C ARG A 86 8.15 -1.24 2.36
N GLY A 87 6.88 -0.98 2.70
CA GLY A 87 6.41 0.33 3.12
C GLY A 87 5.81 1.13 1.98
N VAL A 88 5.89 2.45 2.04
CA VAL A 88 5.38 3.33 0.99
C VAL A 88 6.53 3.89 0.17
N TYR A 89 6.41 3.75 -1.14
CA TYR A 89 7.32 4.34 -2.12
C TYR A 89 6.63 5.46 -2.88
N LYS A 90 7.37 6.51 -3.19
CA LYS A 90 6.90 7.65 -3.96
C LYS A 90 7.80 7.91 -5.14
N THR A 91 7.20 8.21 -6.28
CA THR A 91 7.88 8.80 -7.44
C THR A 91 7.33 10.20 -7.69
N THR A 92 8.15 11.05 -8.31
CA THR A 92 7.76 12.37 -8.83
C THR A 92 8.12 12.55 -10.30
N ASP A 93 8.59 11.47 -10.93
CA ASP A 93 9.06 11.43 -12.32
C ASP A 93 8.37 10.33 -13.16
N GLY A 94 7.15 9.95 -12.76
CA GLY A 94 6.35 8.96 -13.46
C GLY A 94 6.91 7.54 -13.36
N GLY A 95 7.60 7.22 -12.26
CA GLY A 95 8.11 5.88 -11.96
C GLY A 95 9.50 5.58 -12.51
N ASN A 96 10.23 6.58 -13.03
CA ASN A 96 11.62 6.37 -13.44
C ASN A 96 12.56 6.22 -12.25
N SER A 97 12.21 6.83 -11.10
CA SER A 97 12.88 6.63 -9.81
C SER A 97 11.87 6.55 -8.66
N TRP A 98 12.25 5.85 -7.60
CA TRP A 98 11.42 5.66 -6.39
C TRP A 98 12.18 6.02 -5.14
N THR A 99 11.52 6.75 -4.23
CA THR A 99 12.01 7.04 -2.88
C THR A 99 11.11 6.31 -1.87
N GLN A 100 11.70 5.56 -0.96
CA GLN A 100 10.96 4.99 0.17
C GLN A 100 10.64 6.12 1.16
N VAL A 101 9.37 6.50 1.26
CA VAL A 101 8.90 7.62 2.09
C VAL A 101 8.32 7.17 3.43
N LEU A 102 7.92 5.90 3.56
CA LEU A 102 7.55 5.29 4.82
C LEU A 102 8.26 3.93 4.95
N ALA A 103 9.23 3.87 5.85
CA ALA A 103 9.90 2.65 6.27
C ALA A 103 9.61 2.39 7.74
N ILE A 104 9.23 1.17 8.11
CA ILE A 104 8.91 0.80 9.50
C ILE A 104 9.94 -0.20 10.03
N ASP A 105 9.93 -1.42 9.52
CA ASP A 105 10.97 -2.44 9.78
C ASP A 105 11.03 -3.48 8.66
N GLU A 106 11.90 -4.48 8.83
CA GLU A 106 12.14 -5.53 7.84
C GLU A 106 10.98 -6.55 7.68
N HIS A 107 9.93 -6.47 8.50
CA HIS A 107 8.75 -7.35 8.46
C HIS A 107 7.46 -6.60 8.19
N THR A 108 7.48 -5.26 8.17
CA THR A 108 6.27 -4.43 8.07
C THR A 108 6.24 -3.68 6.75
N GLY A 109 5.28 -4.02 5.91
CA GLY A 109 5.00 -3.35 4.64
C GLY A 109 3.72 -2.51 4.71
N ALA A 110 3.40 -1.82 3.61
CA ALA A 110 2.12 -1.14 3.44
C ALA A 110 1.19 -1.98 2.57
N THR A 111 -0.08 -2.09 2.98
CA THR A 111 -1.09 -2.90 2.30
C THR A 111 -2.17 -2.06 1.62
N ASP A 112 -2.39 -0.84 2.10
CA ASP A 112 -3.42 0.04 1.58
C ASP A 112 -2.99 1.51 1.66
N LEU A 113 -3.53 2.34 0.76
CA LEU A 113 -3.31 3.78 0.67
C LEU A 113 -4.59 4.46 0.23
N GLU A 114 -4.92 5.61 0.85
CA GLU A 114 -6.03 6.45 0.40
C GLU A 114 -5.67 7.93 0.46
N PHE A 115 -5.98 8.68 -0.60
CA PHE A 115 -5.97 10.14 -0.54
C PHE A 115 -7.22 10.64 0.18
N ASP A 116 -7.10 11.75 0.90
CA ASP A 116 -8.26 12.57 1.20
C ASP A 116 -8.84 13.07 -0.15
N PRO A 117 -10.12 12.80 -0.44
CA PRO A 117 -10.72 13.10 -1.75
C PRO A 117 -10.84 14.61 -2.03
N CYS A 118 -10.74 15.45 -1.00
CA CYS A 118 -10.81 16.91 -1.12
C CYS A 118 -9.43 17.59 -1.05
N ASN A 119 -8.43 16.88 -0.49
CA ASN A 119 -7.08 17.41 -0.34
C ASN A 119 -6.03 16.30 -0.53
N PRO A 120 -5.48 16.10 -1.72
CA PRO A 120 -4.47 15.08 -1.99
C PRO A 120 -3.12 15.26 -1.25
N ASP A 121 -2.92 16.34 -0.52
CA ASP A 121 -1.78 16.45 0.39
C ASP A 121 -1.95 15.57 1.64
N ILE A 122 -3.20 15.22 1.97
CA ILE A 122 -3.49 14.27 3.04
C ILE A 122 -3.56 12.86 2.45
N VAL A 123 -2.74 11.98 2.99
CA VAL A 123 -2.68 10.56 2.59
C VAL A 123 -2.71 9.68 3.83
N TYR A 124 -3.46 8.60 3.76
CA TYR A 124 -3.49 7.56 4.78
C TYR A 124 -2.84 6.29 4.25
N ALA A 125 -2.09 5.60 5.11
CA ALA A 125 -1.45 4.33 4.80
C ALA A 125 -1.76 3.29 5.88
N ALA A 126 -2.14 2.10 5.48
CA ALA A 126 -2.24 0.93 6.34
C ALA A 126 -0.94 0.14 6.29
N ALA A 127 -0.31 -0.06 7.44
CA ALA A 127 0.89 -0.87 7.59
C ALA A 127 0.56 -2.22 8.23
N TYR A 128 1.17 -3.28 7.72
CA TYR A 128 0.93 -4.64 8.16
C TYR A 128 2.25 -5.38 8.42
N GLN A 129 2.46 -5.77 9.68
CA GLN A 129 3.57 -6.62 10.08
C GLN A 129 3.21 -8.07 9.77
N ARG A 130 3.95 -8.68 8.82
CA ARG A 130 3.68 -10.06 8.40
C ARG A 130 4.94 -10.83 8.05
N ARG A 131 4.94 -12.11 8.43
CA ARG A 131 5.98 -13.04 8.05
C ARG A 131 5.44 -14.47 8.09
N ARG A 132 5.66 -15.22 7.03
CA ARG A 132 5.32 -16.64 7.01
C ARG A 132 6.56 -17.50 7.22
N HIS A 133 6.39 -18.52 8.04
CA HIS A 133 7.30 -19.63 8.20
C HIS A 133 6.58 -20.93 7.83
N THR A 134 7.32 -22.04 7.68
CA THR A 134 6.74 -23.35 7.31
C THR A 134 5.64 -23.77 8.28
N TRP A 135 5.77 -23.47 9.57
CA TRP A 135 4.86 -23.87 10.64
C TRP A 135 4.02 -22.74 11.25
N SER A 136 4.30 -21.50 10.91
CA SER A 136 3.60 -20.35 11.51
C SER A 136 3.39 -19.19 10.54
N LEU A 137 2.48 -18.31 10.90
CA LEU A 137 2.27 -17.01 10.29
C LEU A 137 2.32 -15.94 11.38
N LEU A 138 3.24 -14.99 11.26
CA LEU A 138 3.15 -13.71 11.93
C LEU A 138 2.17 -12.86 11.11
N GLY A 139 0.96 -12.72 11.59
CA GLY A 139 -0.14 -12.02 10.92
C GLY A 139 -0.62 -10.86 11.78
N GLY A 140 0.23 -9.87 11.98
CA GLY A 140 -0.02 -8.72 12.85
C GLY A 140 1.11 -8.51 13.83
N GLY A 141 1.03 -7.41 14.59
CA GLY A 141 1.99 -7.08 15.62
C GLY A 141 2.04 -5.58 15.93
N PRO A 142 2.90 -5.16 16.86
CA PRO A 142 2.97 -3.79 17.35
C PRO A 142 3.41 -2.77 16.29
N LYS A 143 3.92 -3.23 15.16
CA LYS A 143 4.35 -2.38 14.04
C LYS A 143 3.26 -2.17 13.00
N SER A 144 2.20 -2.98 13.00
CA SER A 144 0.99 -2.70 12.21
C SER A 144 0.30 -1.44 12.71
N GLY A 145 -0.37 -0.71 11.83
CA GLY A 145 -1.08 0.51 12.21
C GLY A 145 -1.44 1.39 11.03
N ILE A 146 -2.11 2.48 11.33
CA ILE A 146 -2.49 3.50 10.36
C ILE A 146 -1.53 4.68 10.48
N TYR A 147 -1.05 5.16 9.36
CA TYR A 147 -0.18 6.33 9.26
C TYR A 147 -0.86 7.41 8.42
N LYS A 148 -0.66 8.66 8.81
CA LYS A 148 -1.16 9.83 8.09
C LYS A 148 -0.01 10.71 7.66
N SER A 149 -0.08 11.18 6.44
CA SER A 149 0.73 12.27 5.89
C SER A 149 -0.14 13.50 5.69
N SER A 150 0.45 14.69 5.76
CA SER A 150 -0.17 15.97 5.44
C SER A 150 0.62 16.76 4.39
N ASP A 151 1.57 16.13 3.73
CA ASP A 151 2.50 16.70 2.76
C ASP A 151 2.66 15.79 1.52
N ASN A 152 1.54 15.22 1.08
CA ASN A 152 1.47 14.33 -0.08
C ASN A 152 2.43 13.12 0.05
N GLY A 153 2.53 12.56 1.26
CA GLY A 153 3.33 11.36 1.53
C GLY A 153 4.84 11.61 1.69
N ALA A 154 5.29 12.85 1.92
CA ALA A 154 6.70 13.12 2.17
C ALA A 154 7.10 12.74 3.61
N THR A 155 6.24 13.03 4.59
CA THR A 155 6.42 12.63 6.00
C THR A 155 5.18 11.94 6.54
N TRP A 156 5.35 11.09 7.55
CA TRP A 156 4.29 10.23 8.08
C TRP A 156 4.26 10.22 9.60
N HIS A 157 3.04 10.25 10.16
CA HIS A 157 2.78 10.15 11.59
C HIS A 157 1.86 8.97 11.87
N ARG A 158 2.20 8.11 12.82
CA ARG A 158 1.35 7.01 13.25
C ARG A 158 0.12 7.55 13.99
N MET A 159 -1.06 7.11 13.60
CA MET A 159 -2.30 7.40 14.29
C MET A 159 -2.50 6.42 15.46
N THR A 160 -3.02 6.94 16.58
CA THR A 160 -3.28 6.12 17.79
C THR A 160 -4.65 6.37 18.41
N THR A 161 -5.22 7.55 18.19
CA THR A 161 -6.49 7.95 18.79
C THR A 161 -7.66 7.24 18.11
N GLY A 162 -8.53 6.61 18.91
CA GLY A 162 -9.71 5.92 18.41
C GLY A 162 -9.42 4.59 17.73
N LEU A 163 -8.21 4.03 17.85
CA LEU A 163 -7.80 2.76 17.27
C LEU A 163 -7.55 1.72 18.37
N PRO A 164 -7.47 0.42 18.02
CA PRO A 164 -7.09 -0.63 18.96
C PRO A 164 -5.81 -0.31 19.72
N SER A 165 -5.81 -0.65 21.01
CA SER A 165 -4.65 -0.44 21.89
C SER A 165 -3.61 -1.55 21.78
N GLY A 166 -4.05 -2.74 21.37
CA GLY A 166 -3.24 -3.94 21.19
C GLY A 166 -2.61 -4.05 19.81
N ASP A 167 -2.09 -5.23 19.53
CA ASP A 167 -1.51 -5.56 18.23
C ASP A 167 -2.60 -5.60 17.15
N MET A 168 -2.33 -4.96 16.02
CA MET A 168 -3.19 -4.96 14.85
C MET A 168 -2.66 -5.90 13.77
N GLY A 169 -3.59 -6.55 13.07
CA GLY A 169 -3.31 -7.34 11.87
C GLY A 169 -3.48 -6.52 10.60
N LYS A 170 -4.16 -7.10 9.63
CA LYS A 170 -4.44 -6.43 8.36
C LYS A 170 -5.49 -5.33 8.53
N ILE A 171 -5.29 -4.23 7.81
CA ILE A 171 -6.14 -3.05 7.86
C ILE A 171 -6.55 -2.70 6.44
N GLY A 172 -7.85 -2.49 6.21
CA GLY A 172 -8.39 -1.87 5.00
C GLY A 172 -8.89 -0.47 5.31
N LEU A 173 -8.64 0.48 4.43
CA LEU A 173 -9.02 1.88 4.56
C LEU A 173 -10.08 2.28 3.54
N ALA A 174 -10.91 3.23 3.90
CA ALA A 174 -11.81 3.91 2.97
C ALA A 174 -12.06 5.35 3.41
N VAL A 175 -12.17 6.24 2.44
CA VAL A 175 -12.48 7.65 2.60
C VAL A 175 -13.68 8.02 1.73
N THR A 176 -14.38 9.10 2.08
CA THR A 176 -15.55 9.55 1.30
C THR A 176 -15.54 11.05 1.08
N PRO A 177 -15.85 11.52 -0.14
CA PRO A 177 -15.97 12.95 -0.41
C PRO A 177 -17.19 13.58 0.27
N ALA A 178 -18.19 12.78 0.70
CA ALA A 178 -19.35 13.28 1.42
C ALA A 178 -18.99 13.87 2.80
N ASN A 179 -17.94 13.34 3.44
CA ASN A 179 -17.38 13.91 4.67
C ASN A 179 -15.88 13.56 4.75
N PRO A 180 -15.00 14.42 4.24
CA PRO A 180 -13.56 14.15 4.20
C PRO A 180 -12.89 14.10 5.57
N ALA A 181 -13.59 14.54 6.64
CA ALA A 181 -13.09 14.40 8.01
C ALA A 181 -13.20 12.95 8.54
N LEU A 182 -13.94 12.07 7.85
CA LEU A 182 -14.13 10.67 8.25
C LEU A 182 -13.23 9.75 7.42
N VAL A 183 -12.47 8.94 8.12
CA VAL A 183 -11.74 7.80 7.56
C VAL A 183 -12.33 6.55 8.19
N TYR A 184 -12.74 5.62 7.37
CA TYR A 184 -13.22 4.32 7.81
C TYR A 184 -12.10 3.31 7.75
N ALA A 185 -12.00 2.45 8.76
CA ALA A 185 -11.05 1.36 8.78
C ALA A 185 -11.69 0.04 9.21
N THR A 186 -11.39 -1.04 8.50
CA THR A 186 -11.62 -2.40 8.99
C THR A 186 -10.30 -2.92 9.54
N ILE A 187 -10.29 -3.33 10.81
CA ILE A 187 -9.06 -3.68 11.51
C ILE A 187 -9.16 -5.09 12.08
N GLU A 188 -8.21 -5.95 11.69
CA GLU A 188 -7.94 -7.20 12.35
C GLU A 188 -7.17 -6.91 13.65
N ALA A 189 -7.72 -7.31 14.79
CA ALA A 189 -7.16 -7.06 16.12
C ALA A 189 -7.55 -8.17 17.09
N GLY A 190 -7.23 -8.04 18.38
CA GLY A 190 -7.69 -8.93 19.44
C GLY A 190 -9.22 -9.04 19.48
N GLU A 191 -9.75 -10.11 20.08
CA GLU A 191 -11.20 -10.45 20.00
C GLU A 191 -12.15 -9.30 20.40
N ASN A 192 -11.72 -8.46 21.33
CA ASN A 192 -12.55 -7.36 21.83
C ASN A 192 -12.29 -6.03 21.11
N GLU A 193 -11.32 -5.97 20.21
CA GLU A 193 -10.87 -4.76 19.52
C GLU A 193 -10.90 -4.88 17.98
N LYS A 194 -11.26 -6.06 17.44
CA LYS A 194 -11.44 -6.21 15.99
C LYS A 194 -12.74 -5.57 15.54
N GLY A 195 -12.74 -4.90 14.40
CA GLY A 195 -13.99 -4.33 13.92
C GLY A 195 -13.83 -3.25 12.85
N PHE A 196 -14.88 -2.45 12.83
CA PHE A 196 -15.02 -1.29 11.95
C PHE A 196 -14.88 -0.02 12.80
N TYR A 197 -14.02 0.88 12.36
CA TYR A 197 -13.63 2.13 13.02
C TYR A 197 -13.92 3.34 12.15
#